data_126cf1a6318b88402e46f5a72d7b42c4
#
_entry.id   126cf1a6318b88402e46f5a72d7b42c4
#
_cell.length_a   1.000
_cell.length_b   1.000
_cell.length_c   1.000
_cell.angle_alpha   90.00
_cell.angle_beta   90.00
_cell.angle_gamma   90.00
#
_symmetry.space_group_name_H-M   'P 1'
#
loop_
_entity.id
_entity.type
_entity.pdbx_description
1 polymer ?
#
loop_
_entity_poly.entity_id
_entity_poly.type
_entity_poly.pdbx_seq_one_letter_code
_entity_poly.pdbx_strand_id
1 'polypeptide(L)'
;MDYKVEHIGIAVKDLATSIPLFEQLLGSPCYKTESVDSESVNTAFFLQQSTKIELLESSNPEGPIAKFIDKKGEGMHHIAFEVLDIVAEMERLKKLGFTLLNETPKKGADNKLICFVHPKETNGVLIELCQSI
;
A
#
# COMPACT_ATOMS: atom_id res chain seq x y z
N MET A 1 5.61 -9.38 18.61
CA MET A 1 4.29 -9.05 18.09
C MET A 1 4.14 -9.65 16.71
N ASP A 2 2.97 -10.17 16.41
CA ASP A 2 2.77 -11.01 15.24
C ASP A 2 1.83 -10.32 14.26
N TYR A 3 2.41 -9.57 13.31
CA TYR A 3 1.62 -8.86 12.32
C TYR A 3 1.25 -9.76 11.15
N LYS A 4 0.02 -9.59 10.66
CA LYS A 4 -0.40 -10.18 9.41
C LYS A 4 0.05 -9.29 8.25
N VAL A 5 0.57 -9.88 7.18
CA VAL A 5 0.75 -9.15 5.93
C VAL A 5 -0.63 -8.95 5.32
N GLU A 6 -1.14 -7.72 5.39
CA GLU A 6 -2.47 -7.39 4.93
C GLU A 6 -2.51 -7.32 3.40
N HIS A 7 -1.53 -6.63 2.80
CA HIS A 7 -1.42 -6.57 1.36
C HIS A 7 -0.01 -6.23 0.90
N ILE A 8 0.23 -6.50 -0.38
CA ILE A 8 1.42 -6.08 -1.10
C ILE A 8 0.96 -5.12 -2.19
N GLY A 9 1.53 -3.92 -2.19
CA GLY A 9 1.22 -2.89 -3.18
C GLY A 9 2.19 -2.93 -4.35
N ILE A 10 1.65 -2.94 -5.57
CA ILE A 10 2.44 -2.99 -6.81
C ILE A 10 2.06 -1.79 -7.66
N ALA A 11 3.04 -0.96 -8.00
CA ALA A 11 2.84 0.20 -8.85
C ALA A 11 2.80 -0.23 -10.32
N VAL A 12 1.74 0.16 -11.01
CA VAL A 12 1.53 -0.16 -12.42
C VAL A 12 1.20 1.10 -13.19
N LYS A 13 1.54 1.13 -14.47
CA LYS A 13 1.25 2.28 -15.33
C LYS A 13 -0.22 2.37 -15.70
N ASP A 14 -0.90 1.23 -15.85
CA ASP A 14 -2.23 1.19 -16.41
C ASP A 14 -3.01 -0.01 -15.85
N LEU A 15 -4.07 0.26 -15.10
CA LEU A 15 -4.93 -0.80 -14.55
C LEU A 15 -5.68 -1.57 -15.64
N ALA A 16 -6.08 -0.90 -16.72
CA ALA A 16 -6.81 -1.57 -17.81
C ALA A 16 -6.00 -2.72 -18.41
N THR A 17 -4.69 -2.58 -18.46
CA THR A 17 -3.77 -3.63 -18.95
C THR A 17 -3.39 -4.60 -17.82
N SER A 18 -3.16 -4.08 -16.63
CA SER A 18 -2.59 -4.87 -15.52
C SER A 18 -3.61 -5.77 -14.85
N ILE A 19 -4.89 -5.35 -14.79
CA ILE A 19 -5.93 -6.18 -14.18
C ILE A 19 -6.07 -7.52 -14.91
N PRO A 20 -6.26 -7.57 -16.25
CA PRO A 20 -6.36 -8.86 -16.94
C PRO A 20 -5.10 -9.71 -16.78
N LEU A 21 -3.93 -9.07 -16.76
CA LEU A 21 -2.66 -9.77 -16.58
C LEU A 21 -2.60 -10.51 -15.24
N PHE A 22 -2.97 -9.83 -14.16
CA PHE A 22 -2.95 -10.42 -12.82
C PHE A 22 -4.10 -11.42 -12.61
N GLU A 23 -5.24 -11.22 -13.27
CA GLU A 23 -6.32 -12.22 -13.26
C GLU A 23 -5.85 -13.54 -13.87
N GLN A 24 -5.13 -13.47 -14.99
CA GLN A 24 -4.56 -14.66 -15.62
C GLN A 24 -3.49 -15.30 -14.75
N LEU A 25 -2.57 -14.49 -14.23
CA LEU A 25 -1.46 -14.98 -13.41
C LEU A 25 -1.95 -15.68 -12.15
N LEU A 26 -2.92 -15.08 -11.45
CA LEU A 26 -3.40 -15.58 -10.16
C LEU A 26 -4.54 -16.59 -10.31
N GLY A 27 -5.15 -16.69 -11.48
CA GLY A 27 -6.31 -17.54 -11.70
C GLY A 27 -7.51 -17.11 -10.88
N SER A 28 -7.66 -15.80 -10.64
CA SER A 28 -8.63 -15.23 -9.71
C SER A 28 -9.04 -13.84 -10.20
N PRO A 29 -10.33 -13.47 -10.12
CA PRO A 29 -10.77 -12.16 -10.62
C PRO A 29 -10.35 -11.04 -9.69
N CYS A 30 -10.18 -9.83 -10.26
CA CYS A 30 -10.17 -8.61 -9.48
C CYS A 30 -11.54 -8.46 -8.82
N TYR A 31 -11.57 -8.39 -7.48
CA TYR A 31 -12.87 -8.37 -6.81
C TYR A 31 -13.32 -6.96 -6.43
N LYS A 32 -12.44 -5.96 -6.53
CA LYS A 32 -12.74 -4.60 -6.10
C LYS A 32 -11.79 -3.61 -6.76
N THR A 33 -12.32 -2.47 -7.15
CA THR A 33 -11.51 -1.29 -7.52
C THR A 33 -11.95 -0.12 -6.68
N GLU A 34 -11.03 0.81 -6.43
CA GLU A 34 -11.30 1.98 -5.60
C GLU A 34 -10.42 3.13 -6.03
N SER A 35 -10.97 4.36 -6.01
CA SER A 35 -10.18 5.58 -6.18
C SER A 35 -9.98 6.24 -4.83
N VAL A 36 -8.73 6.58 -4.50
CA VAL A 36 -8.39 7.26 -3.25
C VAL A 36 -7.73 8.58 -3.61
N ASP A 37 -8.53 9.64 -3.64
CA ASP A 37 -8.07 10.96 -4.09
C ASP A 37 -6.98 11.52 -3.19
N SER A 38 -7.06 11.29 -1.89
CA SER A 38 -6.04 11.76 -0.93
C SER A 38 -4.66 11.15 -1.17
N GLU A 39 -4.59 9.98 -1.83
CA GLU A 39 -3.35 9.31 -2.18
C GLU A 39 -3.03 9.41 -3.67
N SER A 40 -3.90 10.05 -4.45
CA SER A 40 -3.78 10.21 -5.91
C SER A 40 -3.61 8.86 -6.62
N VAL A 41 -4.42 7.88 -6.25
CA VAL A 41 -4.36 6.53 -6.83
C VAL A 41 -5.72 5.98 -7.18
N ASN A 42 -5.71 5.13 -8.21
CA ASN A 42 -6.76 4.16 -8.49
C ASN A 42 -6.20 2.79 -8.15
N THR A 43 -6.96 1.98 -7.43
CA THR A 43 -6.48 0.69 -6.93
C THR A 43 -7.35 -0.44 -7.41
N ALA A 44 -6.74 -1.62 -7.56
CA ALA A 44 -7.43 -2.87 -7.88
C ALA A 44 -6.94 -3.96 -6.96
N PHE A 45 -7.86 -4.76 -6.43
CA PHE A 45 -7.56 -5.75 -5.38
C PHE A 45 -7.79 -7.17 -5.87
N PHE A 46 -6.84 -8.04 -5.51
CA PHE A 46 -6.93 -9.49 -5.69
C PHE A 46 -6.71 -10.14 -4.34
N LEU A 47 -7.54 -11.12 -3.99
CA LEU A 47 -7.39 -11.83 -2.73
C LEU A 47 -6.70 -13.17 -2.95
N GLN A 48 -5.58 -13.39 -2.25
CA GLN A 48 -4.84 -14.64 -2.26
C GLN A 48 -4.79 -15.16 -0.83
N GLN A 49 -5.74 -16.03 -0.50
CA GLN A 49 -6.02 -16.48 0.87
C GLN A 49 -6.32 -15.24 1.74
N SER A 50 -5.51 -14.94 2.75
CA SER A 50 -5.75 -13.80 3.63
C SER A 50 -4.93 -12.56 3.30
N THR A 51 -4.10 -12.61 2.24
CA THR A 51 -3.28 -11.48 1.80
C THR A 51 -3.79 -10.96 0.48
N LYS A 52 -3.89 -9.64 0.36
CA LYS A 52 -4.33 -9.00 -0.88
C LYS A 52 -3.13 -8.58 -1.71
N ILE A 53 -3.30 -8.64 -3.02
CA ILE A 53 -2.42 -7.95 -3.97
C ILE A 53 -3.18 -6.71 -4.41
N GLU A 54 -2.55 -5.55 -4.22
CA GLU A 54 -3.14 -4.26 -4.59
C GLU A 54 -2.34 -3.64 -5.72
N LEU A 55 -2.97 -3.46 -6.87
CA LEU A 55 -2.35 -2.74 -7.98
C LEU A 55 -2.67 -1.26 -7.83
N LEU A 56 -1.65 -0.42 -8.02
CA LEU A 56 -1.74 1.02 -7.79
C LEU A 56 -1.40 1.76 -9.09
N GLU A 57 -2.37 2.50 -9.62
CA GLU A 57 -2.18 3.37 -10.78
C GLU A 57 -2.32 4.81 -10.32
N SER A 58 -1.41 5.68 -10.73
CA SER A 58 -1.51 7.08 -10.36
C SER A 58 -2.68 7.75 -11.08
N SER A 59 -3.48 8.50 -10.32
CA SER A 59 -4.54 9.34 -10.89
C SER A 59 -4.07 10.77 -11.18
N ASN A 60 -2.80 11.06 -10.87
CA ASN A 60 -2.23 12.41 -10.99
C ASN A 60 -0.76 12.28 -11.41
N PRO A 61 -0.32 12.95 -12.52
CA PRO A 61 1.08 12.89 -12.96
C PRO A 61 2.08 13.35 -11.90
N GLU A 62 1.65 14.15 -10.93
CA GLU A 62 2.48 14.65 -9.84
C GLU A 62 2.34 13.77 -8.57
N GLY A 63 1.56 12.71 -8.61
CA GLY A 63 1.31 11.85 -7.45
C GLY A 63 2.49 10.95 -7.11
N PRO A 64 2.48 10.37 -5.88
CA PRO A 64 3.58 9.53 -5.41
C PRO A 64 3.85 8.31 -6.29
N ILE A 65 2.81 7.66 -6.79
CA ILE A 65 2.96 6.47 -7.65
C ILE A 65 3.56 6.84 -9.00
N ALA A 66 3.13 7.98 -9.60
CA ALA A 66 3.72 8.45 -10.85
C ALA A 66 5.22 8.72 -10.67
N LYS A 67 5.59 9.38 -9.58
CA LYS A 67 7.00 9.67 -9.27
C LYS A 67 7.80 8.40 -9.01
N PHE A 68 7.20 7.43 -8.33
CA PHE A 68 7.85 6.14 -8.12
C PHE A 68 8.14 5.43 -9.44
N ILE A 69 7.17 5.38 -10.34
CA ILE A 69 7.33 4.73 -11.64
C ILE A 69 8.36 5.45 -12.50
N ASP A 70 8.36 6.79 -12.49
CA ASP A 70 9.36 7.58 -13.23
C ASP A 70 10.78 7.28 -12.76
N LYS A 71 10.95 7.06 -11.47
CA LYS A 71 12.27 6.85 -10.87
C LYS A 71 12.71 5.38 -10.90
N LYS A 72 11.81 4.45 -10.67
CA LYS A 72 12.13 3.03 -10.47
C LYS A 72 11.45 2.09 -11.46
N GLY A 73 10.48 2.56 -12.24
CA GLY A 73 9.67 1.72 -13.10
C GLY A 73 8.53 1.05 -12.34
N GLU A 74 7.78 0.23 -13.04
CA GLU A 74 6.72 -0.59 -12.42
C GLU A 74 7.32 -1.63 -11.49
N GLY A 75 6.62 -1.96 -10.41
CA GLY A 75 7.08 -3.00 -9.51
C GLY A 75 6.51 -2.84 -8.10
N MET A 76 7.05 -3.63 -7.18
CA MET A 76 6.64 -3.57 -5.78
C MET A 76 6.84 -2.18 -5.21
N HIS A 77 5.79 -1.64 -4.60
CA HIS A 77 5.82 -0.31 -4.00
C HIS A 77 5.90 -0.37 -2.49
N HIS A 78 5.10 -1.22 -1.85
CA HIS A 78 5.09 -1.31 -0.40
C HIS A 78 4.55 -2.66 0.09
N ILE A 79 4.81 -2.95 1.36
CA ILE A 79 4.22 -4.07 2.09
C ILE A 79 3.45 -3.49 3.26
N ALA A 80 2.20 -3.90 3.43
CA ALA A 80 1.35 -3.42 4.52
C ALA A 80 1.14 -4.51 5.56
N PHE A 81 1.32 -4.13 6.83
CA PHE A 81 1.07 -4.99 7.97
C PHE A 81 -0.17 -4.51 8.71
N GLU A 82 -1.06 -5.43 9.02
CA GLU A 82 -2.26 -5.12 9.82
C GLU A 82 -1.90 -5.10 11.29
N VAL A 83 -2.32 -4.04 11.97
CA VAL A 83 -2.09 -3.85 13.41
C VAL A 83 -3.43 -3.65 14.11
N LEU A 84 -3.47 -3.94 15.41
CA LEU A 84 -4.69 -3.78 16.21
C LEU A 84 -4.90 -2.33 16.65
N ASP A 85 -3.81 -1.62 16.96
CA ASP A 85 -3.84 -0.24 17.45
C ASP A 85 -2.72 0.54 16.77
N ILE A 86 -3.07 1.23 15.68
CA ILE A 86 -2.08 1.92 14.85
C ILE A 86 -1.41 3.08 15.60
N VAL A 87 -2.14 3.77 16.48
CA VAL A 87 -1.57 4.89 17.25
C VAL A 87 -0.51 4.38 18.20
N ALA A 88 -0.78 3.28 18.91
CA ALA A 88 0.19 2.68 19.82
C ALA A 88 1.43 2.18 19.08
N GLU A 89 1.24 1.58 17.92
CA GLU A 89 2.36 1.10 17.11
C GLU A 89 3.19 2.25 16.55
N MET A 90 2.56 3.34 16.13
CA MET A 90 3.27 4.53 15.68
C MET A 90 4.15 5.09 16.82
N GLU A 91 3.62 5.17 18.04
CA GLU A 91 4.40 5.63 19.19
C GLU A 91 5.57 4.71 19.49
N ARG A 92 5.34 3.40 19.46
CA ARG A 92 6.40 2.42 19.70
C ARG A 92 7.53 2.58 18.69
N LEU A 93 7.20 2.72 17.41
CA LEU A 93 8.20 2.88 16.36
C LEU A 93 8.97 4.19 16.47
N LYS A 94 8.29 5.29 16.80
CA LYS A 94 8.95 6.57 17.02
C LYS A 94 9.99 6.48 18.14
N LYS A 95 9.65 5.83 19.24
CA LYS A 95 10.56 5.65 20.38
C LYS A 95 11.79 4.84 20.00
N LEU A 96 11.65 3.92 19.04
CA LEU A 96 12.74 3.10 18.55
C LEU A 96 13.60 3.79 17.49
N GLY A 97 13.22 4.99 17.05
CA GLY A 97 13.99 5.77 16.09
C GLY A 97 13.52 5.67 14.65
N PHE A 98 12.40 5.01 14.39
CA PHE A 98 11.84 4.98 13.03
C PHE A 98 11.21 6.31 12.67
N THR A 99 11.37 6.72 11.42
CA THR A 99 10.75 7.94 10.88
C THR A 99 9.42 7.59 10.24
N LEU A 100 8.37 8.20 10.72
CA LEU A 100 7.04 8.02 10.14
C LEU A 100 6.77 9.16 9.14
N LEU A 101 6.14 8.84 8.02
CA LEU A 101 5.85 9.81 6.97
C LEU A 101 4.63 10.68 7.29
N ASN A 102 3.81 10.26 8.23
CA ASN A 102 2.67 11.05 8.70
C ASN A 102 2.62 11.01 10.23
N GLU A 103 2.26 12.14 10.83
CA GLU A 103 2.26 12.28 12.30
C GLU A 103 1.06 11.61 12.94
N THR A 104 -0.06 11.54 12.23
CA THR A 104 -1.28 10.89 12.67
C THR A 104 -1.73 9.91 11.61
N PRO A 105 -2.47 8.84 11.99
CA PRO A 105 -3.02 7.94 10.98
C PRO A 105 -3.97 8.68 10.06
N LYS A 106 -3.96 8.32 8.79
CA LYS A 106 -4.88 8.89 7.81
C LYS A 106 -5.69 7.77 7.15
N LYS A 107 -6.81 8.14 6.54
CA LYS A 107 -7.64 7.16 5.85
C LYS A 107 -7.05 6.83 4.48
N GLY A 108 -6.84 5.55 4.23
CA GLY A 108 -6.40 5.04 2.93
C GLY A 108 -7.48 4.22 2.25
N ALA A 109 -7.06 3.37 1.32
CA ALA A 109 -7.96 2.48 0.61
C ALA A 109 -8.53 1.39 1.54
N ASP A 110 -9.62 0.76 1.09
CA ASP A 110 -10.17 -0.43 1.71
C ASP A 110 -10.61 -0.22 3.17
N ASN A 111 -11.08 1.00 3.47
CA ASN A 111 -11.59 1.37 4.79
C ASN A 111 -10.57 1.12 5.91
N LYS A 112 -9.33 1.57 5.70
CA LYS A 112 -8.24 1.42 6.65
C LYS A 112 -7.74 2.77 7.14
N LEU A 113 -7.28 2.83 8.39
CA LEU A 113 -6.35 3.87 8.84
C LEU A 113 -4.95 3.41 8.49
N ILE A 114 -4.13 4.30 7.95
CA ILE A 114 -2.79 3.95 7.47
C ILE A 114 -1.72 4.91 7.98
N CYS A 115 -0.50 4.39 8.05
CA CYS A 115 0.71 5.16 8.32
C CYS A 115 1.87 4.51 7.58
N PHE A 116 2.73 5.32 6.98
CA PHE A 116 3.93 4.82 6.31
C PHE A 116 5.17 5.05 7.15
N VAL A 117 6.05 4.05 7.17
CA VAL A 117 7.38 4.12 7.78
C VAL A 117 8.40 4.40 6.67
N HIS A 118 9.24 5.43 6.89
CA HIS A 118 10.23 5.83 5.89
C HIS A 118 11.20 4.67 5.60
N PRO A 119 11.48 4.39 4.31
CA PRO A 119 12.33 3.25 3.95
C PRO A 119 13.79 3.36 4.38
N LYS A 120 14.26 4.52 4.83
CA LYS A 120 15.66 4.67 5.26
C LYS A 120 16.02 3.81 6.46
N GLU A 121 15.06 3.47 7.34
CA GLU A 121 15.30 2.59 8.48
C GLU A 121 14.82 1.16 8.25
N THR A 122 14.32 0.84 7.06
CA THR A 122 13.77 -0.47 6.73
C THR A 122 14.41 -1.06 5.47
N ASN A 123 15.69 -0.79 5.29
CA ASN A 123 16.50 -1.35 4.20
C ASN A 123 15.93 -1.04 2.81
N GLY A 124 15.36 0.15 2.66
CA GLY A 124 14.82 0.59 1.37
C GLY A 124 13.41 0.10 1.05
N VAL A 125 12.75 -0.59 1.98
CA VAL A 125 11.39 -1.08 1.77
C VAL A 125 10.39 -0.14 2.40
N LEU A 126 9.45 0.39 1.62
CA LEU A 126 8.36 1.19 2.17
C LEU A 126 7.39 0.27 2.91
N ILE A 127 7.24 0.52 4.20
CA ILE A 127 6.34 -0.27 5.06
C ILE A 127 5.11 0.57 5.37
N GLU A 128 3.95 -0.04 5.24
CA GLU A 128 2.68 0.55 5.64
C GLU A 128 2.17 -0.19 6.88
N LEU A 129 1.68 0.55 7.86
CA LEU A 129 0.85 -0.02 8.92
C LEU A 129 -0.59 0.31 8.60
N CYS A 130 -1.49 -0.64 8.78
CA CYS A 130 -2.91 -0.41 8.55
C CYS A 130 -3.76 -1.01 9.66
N GLN A 131 -4.89 -0.37 9.92
CA GLN A 131 -5.85 -0.81 10.93
C GLN A 131 -7.25 -0.71 10.32
N SER A 132 -8.03 -1.78 10.45
CA SER A 132 -9.42 -1.79 9.99
C SER A 132 -10.27 -0.79 10.79
N ILE A 133 -11.05 -0.01 10.08
CA ILE A 133 -11.99 0.92 10.70
C ILE A 133 -13.29 0.21 11.07
#